data_487b5e4eb762378e6f44576c845fe6a9
#
_entry.id   487b5e4eb762378e6f44576c845fe6a9
#
_cell.length_a   1.000
_cell.length_b   1.000
_cell.length_c   1.000
_cell.angle_alpha   90.00
_cell.angle_beta   90.00
_cell.angle_gamma   90.00
#
_symmetry.space_group_name_H-M   'P 1'
#
loop_
_entity.id
_entity.type
_entity.pdbx_description
1 polymer ?
#
loop_
_entity_poly.entity_id
_entity_poly.type
_entity_poly.pdbx_seq_one_letter_code
_entity_poly.pdbx_strand_id
1 'polypeptide(L)'
;MSIDPSRIDIEFDPLRQRMVGVSAHGLLPFDVPFISEITDNLWLGGCEEGLVLPEVIAHLVSLYPWERYTVNHELDSLLEVRMYDSTDQAFEQVDAIASWVNTCRQAAPTLVHCQAGLNRSSLVAARALVLGGMTPDDAITLIRAMRSPACLSNPSFERWLRAL
;
A
#
# COMPACT_ATOMS: atom_id res chain seq x y z
N MET A 1 18.52 14.28 -6.74
CA MET A 1 17.30 13.64 -6.22
C MET A 1 17.43 12.12 -6.36
N SER A 2 17.29 11.39 -5.27
CA SER A 2 17.42 9.93 -5.32
C SER A 2 16.13 9.31 -5.85
N ILE A 3 16.29 8.29 -6.69
CA ILE A 3 15.18 7.51 -7.25
C ILE A 3 15.03 6.27 -6.38
N ASP A 4 13.80 5.77 -6.22
CA ASP A 4 13.56 4.48 -5.58
C ASP A 4 14.22 3.37 -6.40
N PRO A 5 15.24 2.66 -5.88
CA PRO A 5 15.92 1.59 -6.63
C PRO A 5 15.03 0.35 -6.82
N SER A 6 13.95 0.23 -6.06
CA SER A 6 12.99 -0.88 -6.19
C SER A 6 11.82 -0.54 -7.11
N ARG A 7 11.86 0.61 -7.78
CA ARG A 7 10.83 1.05 -8.72
C ARG A 7 10.67 0.07 -9.88
N ILE A 8 9.43 -0.21 -10.25
CA ILE A 8 9.08 -1.04 -11.42
C ILE A 8 8.39 -0.20 -12.49
N ASP A 9 8.33 -0.72 -13.72
CA ASP A 9 7.56 -0.10 -14.79
C ASP A 9 6.08 -0.40 -14.63
N ILE A 10 5.26 0.66 -14.65
CA ILE A 10 3.81 0.56 -14.53
C ILE A 10 3.18 1.38 -15.65
N GLU A 11 2.23 0.78 -16.35
CA GLU A 11 1.37 1.50 -17.27
C GLU A 11 0.10 1.91 -16.54
N PHE A 12 -0.22 3.18 -16.57
CA PHE A 12 -1.47 3.69 -16.03
C PHE A 12 -2.45 3.96 -17.18
N ASP A 13 -3.64 3.36 -17.10
CA ASP A 13 -4.72 3.59 -18.05
C ASP A 13 -5.65 4.68 -17.48
N PRO A 14 -5.61 5.91 -18.03
CA PRO A 14 -6.39 7.01 -17.48
C PRO A 14 -7.90 6.87 -17.71
N LEU A 15 -8.31 6.07 -18.70
CA LEU A 15 -9.73 5.84 -18.96
C LEU A 15 -10.34 4.86 -17.97
N ARG A 16 -9.61 3.81 -17.61
CA ARG A 16 -10.07 2.80 -16.66
C ARG A 16 -9.61 3.05 -15.23
N GLN A 17 -8.72 4.03 -15.01
CA GLN A 17 -8.12 4.33 -13.71
C GLN A 17 -7.45 3.08 -13.11
N ARG A 18 -6.69 2.36 -13.94
CA ARG A 18 -6.04 1.10 -13.56
C ARG A 18 -4.55 1.15 -13.82
N MET A 19 -3.82 0.42 -12.99
CA MET A 19 -2.38 0.21 -13.11
C MET A 19 -2.11 -1.20 -13.61
N VAL A 20 -1.26 -1.32 -14.62
CA VAL A 20 -0.92 -2.59 -15.26
C VAL A 20 0.59 -2.76 -15.26
N GLY A 21 1.05 -3.94 -14.94
CA GLY A 21 2.47 -4.25 -14.94
C GLY A 21 2.77 -5.66 -14.47
N VAL A 22 4.04 -5.88 -14.14
CA VAL A 22 4.54 -7.15 -13.60
C VAL A 22 5.31 -6.85 -12.32
N SER A 23 5.02 -7.59 -11.26
CA SER A 23 5.66 -7.38 -9.96
C SER A 23 7.17 -7.65 -10.02
N ALA A 24 7.94 -6.94 -9.18
CA ALA A 24 9.39 -7.14 -9.11
C ALA A 24 9.75 -8.53 -8.57
N HIS A 25 8.92 -9.07 -7.70
CA HIS A 25 9.14 -10.36 -7.05
C HIS A 25 8.12 -11.38 -7.58
N GLY A 26 8.63 -12.52 -8.04
CA GLY A 26 7.79 -13.59 -8.58
C GLY A 26 7.24 -13.34 -9.98
N LEU A 27 7.52 -12.17 -10.57
CA LEU A 27 7.10 -11.79 -11.93
C LEU A 27 5.60 -12.02 -12.17
N LEU A 28 4.76 -11.65 -11.20
CA LEU A 28 3.32 -11.82 -11.28
C LEU A 28 2.70 -10.63 -12.03
N PRO A 29 1.91 -10.88 -13.09
CA PRO A 29 1.20 -9.81 -13.76
C PRO A 29 0.11 -9.25 -12.86
N PHE A 30 -0.13 -7.95 -12.96
CA PHE A 30 -1.22 -7.30 -12.26
C PHE A 30 -1.94 -6.29 -13.17
N ASP A 31 -3.23 -6.15 -12.95
CA ASP A 31 -4.10 -5.13 -13.52
C ASP A 31 -5.10 -4.77 -12.41
N VAL A 32 -4.88 -3.64 -11.76
CA VAL A 32 -5.60 -3.26 -10.54
C VAL A 32 -6.09 -1.82 -10.62
N PRO A 33 -7.22 -1.47 -9.95
CA PRO A 33 -7.55 -0.08 -9.72
C PRO A 33 -6.39 0.60 -9.00
N PHE A 34 -6.19 1.92 -9.21
CA PHE A 34 -5.08 2.57 -8.50
C PHE A 34 -5.30 2.60 -6.98
N ILE A 35 -6.54 2.55 -6.49
CA ILE A 35 -6.85 2.32 -5.08
C ILE A 35 -7.94 1.25 -4.94
N SER A 36 -7.90 0.50 -3.85
CA SER A 36 -8.88 -0.53 -3.51
C SER A 36 -9.22 -0.46 -2.03
N GLU A 37 -10.51 -0.51 -1.70
CA GLU A 37 -10.92 -0.68 -0.31
C GLU A 37 -10.71 -2.14 0.11
N ILE A 38 -10.02 -2.35 1.21
CA ILE A 38 -9.71 -3.70 1.73
C ILE A 38 -10.75 -4.11 2.77
N THR A 39 -11.03 -3.24 3.70
CA THR A 39 -12.06 -3.38 4.72
C THR A 39 -12.42 -1.98 5.23
N ASP A 40 -13.26 -1.86 6.24
CA ASP A 40 -13.75 -0.58 6.72
C ASP A 40 -12.63 0.44 6.95
N ASN A 41 -12.67 1.53 6.21
CA ASN A 41 -11.75 2.66 6.29
C ASN A 41 -10.29 2.32 5.98
N LEU A 42 -9.99 1.14 5.47
CA LEU A 42 -8.63 0.75 5.08
C LEU A 42 -8.56 0.56 3.56
N TRP A 43 -7.79 1.42 2.91
CA TRP A 43 -7.57 1.42 1.47
C TRP A 43 -6.11 1.18 1.16
N LEU A 44 -5.84 0.46 0.09
CA LEU A 44 -4.51 0.29 -0.48
C LEU A 44 -4.45 0.88 -1.86
N GLY A 45 -3.29 1.40 -2.23
CA GLY A 45 -3.14 1.97 -3.56
C GLY A 45 -1.73 2.09 -4.07
N GLY A 46 -1.67 2.33 -5.38
CA GLY A 46 -0.49 2.79 -6.08
C GLY A 46 -0.60 4.27 -6.39
N CYS A 47 0.52 4.87 -6.72
CA CYS A 47 0.58 6.30 -7.03
C CYS A 47 1.38 6.54 -8.30
N GLU A 48 0.85 7.40 -9.14
CA GLU A 48 1.58 8.03 -10.23
C GLU A 48 1.44 9.54 -10.06
N GLU A 49 2.51 10.28 -10.35
CA GLU A 49 2.51 11.72 -10.17
C GLU A 49 1.33 12.38 -10.87
N GLY A 50 0.58 13.17 -10.12
CA GLY A 50 -0.55 13.92 -10.64
C GLY A 50 -1.89 13.22 -10.63
N LEU A 51 -1.97 11.94 -10.23
CA LEU A 51 -3.28 11.29 -10.01
C LEU A 51 -4.05 12.04 -8.92
N VAL A 52 -5.32 12.28 -9.16
CA VAL A 52 -6.17 12.99 -8.19
C VAL A 52 -6.60 12.02 -7.10
N LEU A 53 -6.30 12.36 -5.86
CA LEU A 53 -6.73 11.57 -4.70
C LEU A 53 -8.25 11.74 -4.52
N PRO A 54 -9.02 10.63 -4.44
CA PRO A 54 -10.45 10.71 -4.16
C PRO A 54 -10.74 11.44 -2.85
N GLU A 55 -11.76 12.28 -2.86
CA GLU A 55 -12.11 13.15 -1.72
C GLU A 55 -12.53 12.37 -0.47
N VAL A 56 -12.95 11.11 -0.63
CA VAL A 56 -13.31 10.24 0.49
C VAL A 56 -12.14 9.94 1.40
N ILE A 57 -10.91 9.99 0.89
CA ILE A 57 -9.70 9.70 1.66
C ILE A 57 -9.37 10.87 2.57
N ALA A 58 -9.44 10.65 3.87
CA ALA A 58 -9.16 11.65 4.90
C ALA A 58 -7.72 11.59 5.42
N HIS A 59 -7.13 10.40 5.47
CA HIS A 59 -5.76 10.18 5.94
C HIS A 59 -4.95 9.48 4.85
N LEU A 60 -3.75 10.00 4.59
CA LEU A 60 -2.85 9.44 3.59
C LEU A 60 -1.55 9.01 4.24
N VAL A 61 -1.17 7.75 4.04
CA VAL A 61 0.11 7.20 4.46
C VAL A 61 0.87 6.81 3.20
N SER A 62 1.92 7.55 2.88
CA SER A 62 2.76 7.31 1.71
C SER A 62 4.02 6.55 2.11
N LEU A 63 4.19 5.37 1.55
CA LEU A 63 5.43 4.60 1.67
C LEU A 63 6.30 4.76 0.43
N TYR A 64 5.91 5.69 -0.46
CA TYR A 64 6.56 5.95 -1.74
C TYR A 64 6.49 7.44 -2.06
N PRO A 65 7.20 8.33 -1.32
CA PRO A 65 7.06 9.78 -1.50
C PRO A 65 7.85 10.36 -2.70
N TRP A 66 8.28 9.52 -3.63
CA TRP A 66 8.91 9.97 -4.88
C TRP A 66 7.90 10.48 -5.90
N GLU A 67 6.66 10.02 -5.83
CA GLU A 67 5.53 10.50 -6.62
C GLU A 67 4.36 10.79 -5.68
N ARG A 68 3.59 11.83 -5.99
CA ARG A 68 2.50 12.28 -5.12
C ARG A 68 1.21 12.43 -5.89
N TYR A 69 0.10 12.18 -5.19
CA TYR A 69 -1.23 12.52 -5.67
C TYR A 69 -1.41 14.03 -5.73
N THR A 70 -2.26 14.49 -6.67
CA THR A 70 -2.86 15.81 -6.59
C THR A 70 -4.01 15.76 -5.60
N VAL A 71 -3.96 16.56 -4.54
CA VAL A 71 -4.99 16.58 -3.50
C VAL A 71 -5.77 17.88 -3.60
N ASN A 72 -7.06 17.78 -3.91
CA ASN A 72 -7.97 18.91 -4.09
C ASN A 72 -8.92 19.10 -2.91
N HIS A 73 -8.70 18.41 -1.83
CA HIS A 73 -9.47 18.51 -0.59
C HIS A 73 -8.53 18.57 0.61
N GLU A 74 -9.06 18.89 1.77
CA GLU A 74 -8.27 18.93 2.99
C GLU A 74 -8.08 17.53 3.54
N LEU A 75 -6.83 17.13 3.78
CA LEU A 75 -6.50 15.89 4.48
C LEU A 75 -6.43 16.13 5.98
N ASP A 76 -6.96 15.19 6.76
CA ASP A 76 -6.81 15.22 8.21
C ASP A 76 -5.38 14.92 8.64
N SER A 77 -4.68 14.06 7.91
CA SER A 77 -3.26 13.80 8.13
C SER A 77 -2.56 13.28 6.88
N LEU A 78 -1.26 13.51 6.83
CA LEU A 78 -0.36 12.97 5.81
C LEU A 78 0.91 12.49 6.51
N LEU A 79 1.24 11.21 6.34
CA LEU A 79 2.49 10.63 6.79
C LEU A 79 3.27 10.14 5.58
N GLU A 80 4.52 10.57 5.43
CA GLU A 80 5.41 10.12 4.34
C GLU A 80 6.62 9.41 4.93
N VAL A 81 6.83 8.16 4.52
CA VAL A 81 7.98 7.34 4.94
C VAL A 81 8.55 6.66 3.71
N ARG A 82 9.85 6.78 3.48
CA ARG A 82 10.51 6.07 2.40
C ARG A 82 10.73 4.61 2.79
N MET A 83 10.08 3.73 2.07
CA MET A 83 10.32 2.28 2.15
C MET A 83 10.69 1.75 0.77
N TYR A 84 11.39 0.63 0.75
CA TYR A 84 11.81 -0.02 -0.48
C TYR A 84 11.16 -1.39 -0.60
N ASP A 85 10.73 -1.73 -1.80
CA ASP A 85 10.21 -3.06 -2.11
C ASP A 85 11.39 -3.99 -2.42
N SER A 86 12.21 -4.23 -1.42
CA SER A 86 13.38 -5.09 -1.53
C SER A 86 13.36 -6.16 -0.44
N THR A 87 14.13 -7.21 -0.63
CA THR A 87 14.29 -8.27 0.38
C THR A 87 15.14 -7.84 1.57
N ASP A 88 15.81 -6.69 1.45
CA ASP A 88 16.66 -6.11 2.50
C ASP A 88 15.96 -5.01 3.31
N GLN A 89 14.71 -4.70 3.01
CA GLN A 89 13.96 -3.68 3.74
C GLN A 89 13.81 -4.07 5.20
N ALA A 90 14.22 -3.18 6.09
CA ALA A 90 14.07 -3.38 7.53
C ALA A 90 12.62 -3.23 7.98
N PHE A 91 12.25 -3.89 9.08
CA PHE A 91 10.86 -3.91 9.58
C PHE A 91 10.66 -3.05 10.84
N GLU A 92 11.68 -2.32 11.28
CA GLU A 92 11.66 -1.58 12.55
C GLU A 92 10.55 -0.55 12.65
N GLN A 93 10.18 0.06 11.54
CA GLN A 93 9.16 1.11 11.50
C GLN A 93 7.74 0.57 11.25
N VAL A 94 7.61 -0.67 10.83
CA VAL A 94 6.32 -1.21 10.36
C VAL A 94 5.25 -1.17 11.45
N ASP A 95 5.60 -1.55 12.67
CA ASP A 95 4.65 -1.56 13.79
C ASP A 95 4.13 -0.15 14.11
N ALA A 96 5.01 0.84 14.13
CA ALA A 96 4.62 2.22 14.41
C ALA A 96 3.71 2.78 13.31
N ILE A 97 4.03 2.52 12.04
CA ILE A 97 3.23 2.96 10.90
C ILE A 97 1.86 2.25 10.93
N ALA A 98 1.85 0.94 11.17
CA ALA A 98 0.61 0.16 11.24
C ALA A 98 -0.30 0.62 12.38
N SER A 99 0.28 0.93 13.54
CA SER A 99 -0.48 1.50 14.67
C SER A 99 -1.10 2.85 14.32
N TRP A 100 -0.37 3.70 13.62
CA TRP A 100 -0.89 4.97 13.14
C TRP A 100 -2.03 4.77 12.16
N VAL A 101 -1.90 3.83 11.22
CA VAL A 101 -2.98 3.47 10.28
C VAL A 101 -4.24 3.07 11.05
N ASN A 102 -4.11 2.25 12.08
CA ASN A 102 -5.26 1.83 12.89
C ASN A 102 -5.90 3.01 13.62
N THR A 103 -5.09 3.94 14.13
CA THR A 103 -5.62 5.16 14.76
C THR A 103 -6.42 5.99 13.76
N CYS A 104 -5.88 6.21 12.57
CA CYS A 104 -6.56 7.00 11.53
C CYS A 104 -7.86 6.35 11.06
N ARG A 105 -7.83 5.05 10.77
CA ARG A 105 -8.99 4.35 10.20
C ARG A 105 -10.14 4.14 11.16
N GLN A 106 -9.91 4.31 12.46
CA GLN A 106 -11.01 4.32 13.42
C GLN A 106 -11.94 5.51 13.23
N ALA A 107 -11.45 6.59 12.69
CA ALA A 107 -12.20 7.83 12.53
C ALA A 107 -12.67 8.05 11.08
N ALA A 108 -11.86 7.70 10.07
CA ALA A 108 -12.15 8.05 8.69
C ALA A 108 -11.36 7.18 7.69
N PRO A 109 -11.76 7.18 6.40
CA PRO A 109 -11.04 6.42 5.38
C PRO A 109 -9.56 6.81 5.29
N THR A 110 -8.71 5.79 5.33
CA THR A 110 -7.26 5.90 5.36
C THR A 110 -6.67 5.11 4.19
N LEU A 111 -5.87 5.77 3.37
CA LEU A 111 -5.17 5.15 2.26
C LEU A 111 -3.70 4.95 2.61
N VAL A 112 -3.23 3.72 2.45
CA VAL A 112 -1.81 3.38 2.50
C VAL A 112 -1.36 3.09 1.08
N HIS A 113 -0.41 3.85 0.55
CA HIS A 113 0.05 3.64 -0.81
C HIS A 113 1.56 3.45 -0.91
N CYS A 114 1.96 2.77 -1.97
CA CYS A 114 3.33 2.71 -2.45
C CYS A 114 3.33 2.96 -3.96
N GLN A 115 4.27 2.41 -4.73
CA GLN A 115 4.27 2.64 -6.17
C GLN A 115 3.09 1.93 -6.86
N ALA A 116 2.98 0.61 -6.68
CA ALA A 116 1.93 -0.21 -7.30
C ALA A 116 0.79 -0.57 -6.34
N GLY A 117 1.00 -0.40 -5.05
CA GLY A 117 0.05 -0.85 -4.04
C GLY A 117 0.03 -2.36 -3.85
N LEU A 118 1.17 -3.02 -4.02
CA LEU A 118 1.27 -4.48 -3.96
C LEU A 118 2.06 -5.00 -2.76
N ASN A 119 3.20 -4.41 -2.45
CA ASN A 119 4.11 -4.95 -1.44
C ASN A 119 4.26 -4.07 -0.20
N ARG A 120 4.81 -2.86 -0.32
CA ARG A 120 5.06 -1.99 0.84
C ARG A 120 3.76 -1.61 1.55
N SER A 121 2.77 -1.18 0.81
CA SER A 121 1.46 -0.82 1.36
C SER A 121 0.75 -2.04 1.96
N SER A 122 0.84 -3.20 1.31
CA SER A 122 0.24 -4.43 1.82
C SER A 122 0.93 -4.93 3.09
N LEU A 123 2.23 -4.75 3.21
CA LEU A 123 2.98 -5.08 4.44
C LEU A 123 2.43 -4.31 5.64
N VAL A 124 2.30 -3.00 5.49
CA VAL A 124 1.79 -2.13 6.57
C VAL A 124 0.32 -2.43 6.87
N ALA A 125 -0.49 -2.58 5.83
CA ALA A 125 -1.92 -2.87 6.01
C ALA A 125 -2.16 -4.22 6.66
N ALA A 126 -1.42 -5.26 6.25
CA ALA A 126 -1.51 -6.58 6.88
C ALA A 126 -1.11 -6.52 8.35
N ARG A 127 -0.03 -5.78 8.66
CA ARG A 127 0.38 -5.60 10.07
C ARG A 127 -0.69 -4.87 10.87
N ALA A 128 -1.32 -3.85 10.31
CA ALA A 128 -2.42 -3.15 10.95
C ALA A 128 -3.59 -4.10 11.26
N LEU A 129 -3.95 -4.95 10.32
CA LEU A 129 -5.01 -5.95 10.52
C LEU A 129 -4.63 -6.96 11.61
N VAL A 130 -3.38 -7.41 11.66
CA VAL A 130 -2.89 -8.34 12.70
C VAL A 130 -2.90 -7.67 14.08
N LEU A 131 -2.47 -6.41 14.16
CA LEU A 131 -2.57 -5.64 15.42
C LEU A 131 -4.03 -5.47 15.86
N GLY A 132 -4.96 -5.45 14.93
CA GLY A 132 -6.39 -5.37 15.18
C GLY A 132 -7.05 -6.72 15.53
N GLY A 133 -6.30 -7.81 15.52
CA GLY A 133 -6.77 -9.12 15.96
C GLY A 133 -6.87 -10.19 14.87
N MET A 134 -6.58 -9.89 13.60
CA MET A 134 -6.54 -10.93 12.57
C MET A 134 -5.31 -11.82 12.72
N THR A 135 -5.42 -13.07 12.27
CA THR A 135 -4.23 -13.89 12.05
C THR A 135 -3.46 -13.37 10.83
N PRO A 136 -2.14 -13.56 10.75
CA PRO A 136 -1.38 -13.20 9.56
C PRO A 136 -1.93 -13.82 8.27
N ASP A 137 -2.32 -15.09 8.31
CA ASP A 137 -2.89 -15.78 7.14
C ASP A 137 -4.20 -15.11 6.67
N ASP A 138 -5.09 -14.77 7.59
CA ASP A 138 -6.35 -14.12 7.25
C ASP A 138 -6.13 -12.72 6.68
N ALA A 139 -5.20 -11.96 7.24
CA ALA A 139 -4.86 -10.64 6.76
C ALA A 139 -4.30 -10.68 5.32
N ILE A 140 -3.37 -11.59 5.05
CA ILE A 140 -2.79 -11.78 3.72
C ILE A 140 -3.86 -12.21 2.72
N THR A 141 -4.70 -13.17 3.10
CA THR A 141 -5.79 -13.67 2.25
C THR A 141 -6.77 -12.56 1.90
N LEU A 142 -7.17 -11.75 2.87
CA LEU A 142 -8.08 -10.62 2.64
C LEU A 142 -7.50 -9.61 1.65
N ILE A 143 -6.26 -9.21 1.84
CA ILE A 143 -5.60 -8.22 0.97
C ILE A 143 -5.51 -8.75 -0.46
N ARG A 144 -5.11 -10.00 -0.63
CA ARG A 144 -5.02 -10.63 -1.97
C ARG A 144 -6.38 -10.75 -2.63
N ALA A 145 -7.43 -11.07 -1.87
CA ALA A 145 -8.78 -11.17 -2.39
C ALA A 145 -9.35 -9.80 -2.81
N MET A 146 -9.07 -8.76 -2.03
CA MET A 146 -9.67 -7.45 -2.26
C MET A 146 -8.91 -6.59 -3.27
N ARG A 147 -7.63 -6.84 -3.49
CA ARG A 147 -6.85 -6.06 -4.45
C ARG A 147 -6.22 -6.91 -5.56
N SER A 148 -5.29 -7.80 -5.26
CA SER A 148 -4.61 -8.61 -6.27
C SER A 148 -3.87 -9.79 -5.64
N PRO A 149 -3.86 -10.96 -6.29
CA PRO A 149 -2.98 -12.06 -5.88
C PRO A 149 -1.49 -11.70 -5.89
N ALA A 150 -1.10 -10.64 -6.61
CA ALA A 150 0.29 -10.14 -6.63
C ALA A 150 0.66 -9.36 -5.36
N CYS A 151 -0.29 -9.04 -4.49
CA CYS A 151 0.02 -8.42 -3.19
C CYS A 151 0.88 -9.35 -2.34
N LEU A 152 1.89 -8.76 -1.69
CA LEU A 152 2.85 -9.51 -0.85
C LEU A 152 3.63 -10.56 -1.65
N SER A 153 3.94 -10.24 -2.91
CA SER A 153 4.84 -11.05 -3.73
C SER A 153 6.29 -10.96 -3.27
N ASN A 154 6.66 -9.93 -2.49
CA ASN A 154 7.97 -9.84 -1.85
C ASN A 154 8.08 -10.92 -0.76
N PRO A 155 8.93 -11.94 -0.95
CA PRO A 155 8.95 -13.09 -0.02
C PRO A 155 9.45 -12.73 1.38
N SER A 156 10.27 -11.69 1.50
CA SER A 156 10.74 -11.21 2.80
C SER A 156 9.59 -10.64 3.62
N PHE A 157 8.70 -9.89 2.98
CA PHE A 157 7.52 -9.29 3.63
C PHE A 157 6.53 -10.36 4.07
N GLU A 158 6.25 -11.31 3.22
CA GLU A 158 5.33 -12.42 3.55
C GLU A 158 5.87 -13.26 4.70
N ARG A 159 7.15 -13.63 4.68
CA ARG A 159 7.78 -14.40 5.75
C ARG A 159 7.71 -13.69 7.09
N TRP A 160 8.02 -12.39 7.09
CA TRP A 160 7.96 -11.61 8.33
C TRP A 160 6.55 -11.59 8.92
N LEU A 161 5.54 -11.38 8.10
CA LEU A 161 4.15 -11.38 8.55
C LEU A 161 3.73 -12.75 9.11
N ARG A 162 4.08 -13.83 8.43
CA ARG A 162 3.69 -15.18 8.87
C ARG A 162 4.42 -15.63 10.14
N ALA A 163 5.51 -14.99 10.49
CA ALA A 163 6.28 -15.26 11.72
C ALA A 163 5.76 -14.51 12.95
N LEU A 164 4.75 -13.65 12.78
CA LEU A 164 4.18 -12.85 13.88
C LEU A 164 3.39 -13.71 14.87
#